data_11f8768476bead9086a48f911477edf0
#
_entry.id   11f8768476bead9086a48f911477edf0
#
_cell.length_a   1.000
_cell.length_b   1.000
_cell.length_c   1.000
_cell.angle_alpha   90.00
_cell.angle_beta   90.00
_cell.angle_gamma   90.00
#
_symmetry.space_group_name_H-M   'P 1'
#
loop_
_entity.id
_entity.type
_entity.pdbx_description
1 polymer ?
#
loop_
_entity_poly.entity_id
_entity_poly.type
_entity_poly.pdbx_seq_one_letter_code
_entity_poly.pdbx_strand_id
1 'polypeptide(L)'
;MDQPSEKNLIKMRKYAEKFAEKSGSYLHPDHTVTDVVVEGLARHIEEVGKPLCPCNFYPDKQTEAKFRRWICACDEMQVYKYCHCLLFVNPEGVPITEYLPEDHEGRQIYGLVKDPHPDKGRALRHKAGATEEVEEVEEAVEE
;
A
#
# COMPACT_ATOMS: atom_id res chain seq x y z
N MET A 1 21.55 -6.20 7.02
CA MET A 1 20.94 -5.96 5.73
C MET A 1 21.23 -4.55 5.26
N ASP A 2 21.68 -4.45 4.04
CA ASP A 2 22.06 -3.16 3.52
C ASP A 2 20.87 -2.27 3.30
N GLN A 3 21.12 -0.98 3.37
CA GLN A 3 20.10 0.00 3.06
C GLN A 3 19.75 -0.07 1.57
N PRO A 4 18.49 0.15 1.22
CA PRO A 4 18.13 0.27 -0.19
C PRO A 4 18.86 1.47 -0.81
N SER A 5 19.01 1.43 -2.12
CA SER A 5 19.66 2.54 -2.80
C SER A 5 18.80 3.80 -2.67
N GLU A 6 19.48 4.94 -2.73
CA GLU A 6 18.78 6.21 -2.66
C GLU A 6 17.80 6.35 -3.83
N LYS A 7 18.17 5.81 -4.98
CA LYS A 7 17.30 5.86 -6.14
C LYS A 7 15.96 5.20 -5.86
N ASN A 8 15.98 4.03 -5.26
CA ASN A 8 14.73 3.32 -4.97
C ASN A 8 13.97 3.96 -3.83
N LEU A 9 14.67 4.54 -2.85
CA LEU A 9 13.99 5.27 -1.80
C LEU A 9 13.22 6.46 -2.36
N ILE A 10 13.86 7.22 -3.25
CA ILE A 10 13.20 8.37 -3.86
C ILE A 10 12.03 7.91 -4.71
N LYS A 11 12.24 6.85 -5.47
CA LYS A 11 11.18 6.33 -6.33
C LYS A 11 9.94 5.95 -5.53
N MET A 12 10.14 5.24 -4.43
CA MET A 12 8.99 4.80 -3.65
C MET A 12 8.34 5.92 -2.90
N ARG A 13 9.12 6.91 -2.46
CA ARG A 13 8.50 8.06 -1.80
C ARG A 13 7.64 8.85 -2.79
N LYS A 14 8.13 9.04 -4.00
CA LYS A 14 7.32 9.73 -5.00
C LYS A 14 6.06 8.96 -5.33
N TYR A 15 6.19 7.64 -5.43
CA TYR A 15 5.03 6.82 -5.69
C TYR A 15 3.99 6.97 -4.57
N ALA A 16 4.47 6.94 -3.34
CA ALA A 16 3.56 7.04 -2.19
C ALA A 16 2.84 8.38 -2.18
N GLU A 17 3.57 9.45 -2.46
CA GLU A 17 2.95 10.77 -2.48
C GLU A 17 1.88 10.88 -3.55
N LYS A 18 2.19 10.36 -4.74
CA LYS A 18 1.24 10.42 -5.84
C LYS A 18 0.02 9.54 -5.60
N PHE A 19 0.25 8.36 -5.06
CA PHE A 19 -0.87 7.47 -4.83
C PHE A 19 -1.77 8.00 -3.71
N ALA A 20 -1.18 8.60 -2.69
CA ALA A 20 -1.98 9.20 -1.62
C ALA A 20 -2.90 10.26 -2.19
N GLU A 21 -2.36 11.11 -3.06
CA GLU A 21 -3.17 12.16 -3.66
C GLU A 21 -4.26 11.57 -4.55
N LYS A 22 -3.89 10.59 -5.36
CA LYS A 22 -4.84 9.99 -6.29
C LYS A 22 -5.97 9.26 -5.57
N SER A 23 -5.65 8.60 -4.49
CA SER A 23 -6.63 7.80 -3.77
C SER A 23 -7.43 8.62 -2.76
N GLY A 24 -7.04 9.87 -2.52
CA GLY A 24 -7.73 10.66 -1.52
C GLY A 24 -7.37 10.26 -0.11
N SER A 25 -6.17 9.77 0.09
CA SER A 25 -5.67 9.44 1.41
C SER A 25 -4.47 10.33 1.72
N TYR A 26 -3.83 10.08 2.83
CA TYR A 26 -2.73 10.92 3.30
C TYR A 26 -1.59 10.03 3.74
N LEU A 27 -0.37 10.53 3.60
CA LEU A 27 0.75 9.85 4.21
C LEU A 27 0.66 10.07 5.71
N HIS A 28 1.24 9.14 6.47
CA HIS A 28 1.14 9.20 7.92
C HIS A 28 1.73 10.49 8.45
N PRO A 29 1.07 11.15 9.40
CA PRO A 29 1.61 12.40 9.95
C PRO A 29 2.92 12.19 10.71
N ASP A 30 3.18 10.99 11.17
CA ASP A 30 4.46 10.67 11.79
C ASP A 30 5.42 10.22 10.70
N HIS A 31 6.40 11.05 10.40
CA HIS A 31 7.34 10.76 9.32
C HIS A 31 8.08 9.44 9.52
N THR A 32 8.28 9.05 10.76
CA THR A 32 8.98 7.80 11.03
C THR A 32 8.25 6.62 10.43
N VAL A 33 6.92 6.61 10.53
CA VAL A 33 6.13 5.53 9.98
C VAL A 33 6.28 5.48 8.47
N THR A 34 6.13 6.64 7.82
CA THR A 34 6.26 6.71 6.38
C THR A 34 7.65 6.25 5.93
N ASP A 35 8.67 6.71 6.63
CA ASP A 35 10.04 6.37 6.24
C ASP A 35 10.31 4.88 6.32
N VAL A 36 9.82 4.24 7.37
CA VAL A 36 10.03 2.80 7.55
C VAL A 36 9.34 2.02 6.43
N VAL A 37 8.12 2.40 6.09
CA VAL A 37 7.39 1.68 5.06
C VAL A 37 8.04 1.90 3.69
N VAL A 38 8.41 3.13 3.38
CA VAL A 38 9.05 3.43 2.10
C VAL A 38 10.36 2.64 1.98
N GLU A 39 11.12 2.59 3.06
CA GLU A 39 12.36 1.83 3.06
C GLU A 39 12.11 0.35 2.79
N GLY A 40 11.06 -0.21 3.41
CA GLY A 40 10.72 -1.60 3.19
C GLY A 40 10.31 -1.88 1.76
N LEU A 41 9.54 -0.98 1.17
CA LEU A 41 9.15 -1.13 -0.24
C LEU A 41 10.36 -1.10 -1.15
N ALA A 42 11.27 -0.15 -0.91
CA ALA A 42 12.47 -0.03 -1.73
C ALA A 42 13.33 -1.28 -1.59
N ARG A 43 13.43 -1.81 -0.38
CA ARG A 43 14.21 -3.01 -0.15
C ARG A 43 13.64 -4.20 -0.92
N HIS A 44 12.32 -4.32 -0.94
CA HIS A 44 11.70 -5.41 -1.68
C HIS A 44 11.93 -5.28 -3.19
N ILE A 45 11.96 -4.05 -3.71
CA ILE A 45 12.29 -3.86 -5.12
C ILE A 45 13.67 -4.44 -5.40
N GLU A 46 14.61 -4.23 -4.50
CA GLU A 46 15.96 -4.73 -4.73
C GLU A 46 16.07 -6.23 -4.55
N GLU A 47 15.23 -6.80 -3.70
CA GLU A 47 15.27 -8.24 -3.46
C GLU A 47 14.55 -9.03 -4.53
N VAL A 48 13.37 -8.59 -4.94
CA VAL A 48 12.54 -9.39 -5.84
C VAL A 48 12.00 -8.60 -7.03
N GLY A 49 12.40 -7.35 -7.17
CA GLY A 49 11.98 -6.54 -8.31
C GLY A 49 10.62 -5.89 -8.18
N LYS A 50 9.93 -6.10 -7.07
CA LYS A 50 8.59 -5.55 -6.87
C LYS A 50 8.46 -5.00 -5.47
N PRO A 51 7.68 -3.91 -5.29
CA PRO A 51 7.49 -3.31 -3.96
C PRO A 51 6.41 -4.05 -3.18
N LEU A 52 6.75 -5.23 -2.69
CA LEU A 52 5.81 -5.96 -1.84
C LEU A 52 5.59 -5.21 -0.53
N CYS A 53 4.37 -5.33 -0.01
CA CYS A 53 4.02 -4.69 1.24
C CYS A 53 4.94 -5.15 2.36
N PRO A 54 5.65 -4.25 3.03
CA PRO A 54 6.63 -4.67 4.04
C PRO A 54 6.02 -5.12 5.35
N CYS A 55 4.73 -4.93 5.54
CA CYS A 55 4.07 -5.28 6.80
C CYS A 55 3.46 -6.66 6.76
N ASN A 56 3.86 -7.48 5.80
CA ASN A 56 3.34 -8.82 5.68
C ASN A 56 4.50 -9.80 5.65
N PHE A 57 4.24 -11.04 6.03
CA PHE A 57 5.25 -12.07 6.00
C PHE A 57 5.03 -12.94 4.75
N TYR A 58 6.11 -13.23 4.05
CA TYR A 58 6.03 -14.03 2.83
C TYR A 58 6.96 -15.24 2.97
N PRO A 59 6.40 -16.44 2.93
CA PRO A 59 7.26 -17.62 2.96
C PRO A 59 8.23 -17.65 1.77
N ASP A 60 7.78 -17.14 0.62
CA ASP A 60 8.60 -17.13 -0.58
C ASP A 60 8.32 -15.85 -1.34
N LYS A 61 9.16 -14.84 -1.12
CA LYS A 61 8.97 -13.53 -1.75
C LYS A 61 9.03 -13.60 -3.26
N GLN A 62 9.88 -14.44 -3.79
CA GLN A 62 10.00 -14.55 -5.25
C GLN A 62 8.69 -15.00 -5.87
N THR A 63 8.05 -15.99 -5.27
CA THR A 63 6.78 -16.46 -5.76
C THR A 63 5.70 -15.41 -5.57
N GLU A 64 5.68 -14.77 -4.40
CA GLU A 64 4.65 -13.79 -4.12
C GLU A 64 4.74 -12.59 -5.07
N ALA A 65 5.94 -12.26 -5.52
CA ALA A 65 6.12 -11.13 -6.42
C ALA A 65 5.45 -11.34 -7.77
N LYS A 66 5.04 -12.56 -8.07
CA LYS A 66 4.33 -12.84 -9.32
C LYS A 66 2.85 -12.47 -9.26
N PHE A 67 2.34 -12.17 -8.07
CA PHE A 67 0.94 -11.88 -7.89
C PHE A 67 0.76 -10.42 -7.46
N ARG A 68 -0.38 -9.86 -7.84
CA ARG A 68 -0.65 -8.45 -7.59
C ARG A 68 -1.03 -8.15 -6.15
N ARG A 69 -1.53 -9.14 -5.44
CA ARG A 69 -2.27 -8.90 -4.20
C ARG A 69 -1.49 -8.14 -3.13
N TRP A 70 -0.20 -8.33 -3.04
CA TRP A 70 0.60 -7.66 -2.02
C TRP A 70 1.57 -6.64 -2.56
N ILE A 71 1.54 -6.40 -3.87
CA ILE A 71 2.35 -5.32 -4.44
C ILE A 71 1.67 -4.00 -4.10
N CYS A 72 2.45 -3.06 -3.61
CA CYS A 72 1.90 -1.76 -3.19
C CYS A 72 1.47 -0.94 -4.40
N ALA A 73 0.30 -0.42 -4.38
CA ALA A 73 -0.74 -0.51 -3.35
C ALA A 73 -1.44 -1.86 -3.48
N CYS A 74 -1.57 -2.54 -2.34
CA CYS A 74 -2.04 -3.92 -2.36
C CYS A 74 -3.55 -3.98 -2.61
N ASP A 75 -4.04 -5.22 -2.72
CA ASP A 75 -5.45 -5.43 -2.98
C ASP A 75 -6.34 -4.72 -1.98
N GLU A 76 -6.01 -4.82 -0.71
CA GLU A 76 -6.86 -4.21 0.29
C GLU A 76 -6.94 -2.70 0.14
N MET A 77 -5.84 -2.08 -0.24
CA MET A 77 -5.85 -0.65 -0.47
C MET A 77 -6.68 -0.30 -1.70
N GLN A 78 -6.56 -1.10 -2.75
CA GLN A 78 -7.26 -0.80 -3.99
C GLN A 78 -8.75 -1.11 -3.91
N VAL A 79 -9.13 -2.15 -3.19
CA VAL A 79 -10.52 -2.51 -3.08
C VAL A 79 -11.22 -1.73 -1.98
N TYR A 80 -10.57 -1.57 -0.83
CA TYR A 80 -11.22 -1.00 0.34
C TYR A 80 -10.61 0.31 0.81
N LYS A 81 -9.56 0.79 0.18
CA LYS A 81 -8.80 1.96 0.63
C LYS A 81 -8.21 1.74 2.03
N TYR A 82 -7.94 0.50 2.37
CA TYR A 82 -7.39 0.14 3.66
C TYR A 82 -5.92 -0.25 3.50
N CYS A 83 -5.02 0.47 4.16
CA CYS A 83 -3.59 0.18 4.11
C CYS A 83 -3.12 -0.22 5.50
N HIS A 84 -2.85 -1.52 5.70
CA HIS A 84 -2.50 -1.96 7.04
C HIS A 84 -1.07 -1.61 7.42
N CYS A 85 -0.26 -1.11 6.46
CA CYS A 85 1.06 -0.57 6.78
C CYS A 85 1.00 0.85 7.29
N LEU A 86 -0.17 1.46 7.28
CA LEU A 86 -0.35 2.84 7.69
C LEU A 86 0.38 3.84 6.81
N LEU A 87 0.70 3.44 5.58
CA LEU A 87 1.32 4.36 4.64
C LEU A 87 0.28 5.34 4.10
N PHE A 88 -0.91 4.83 3.78
CA PHE A 88 -2.02 5.63 3.27
C PHE A 88 -3.12 5.63 4.31
N VAL A 89 -3.33 6.77 4.96
CA VAL A 89 -4.20 6.87 6.12
C VAL A 89 -5.07 8.12 6.01
N ASN A 90 -5.90 8.35 7.01
CA ASN A 90 -6.64 9.60 7.12
C ASN A 90 -5.72 10.65 7.74
N PRO A 91 -6.19 11.90 7.86
CA PRO A 91 -5.30 12.95 8.39
C PRO A 91 -4.79 12.69 9.80
N GLU A 92 -5.46 11.86 10.59
CA GLU A 92 -5.02 11.54 11.93
C GLU A 92 -4.08 10.35 12.00
N GLY A 93 -3.78 9.74 10.87
CA GLY A 93 -2.86 8.59 10.87
C GLY A 93 -3.53 7.26 11.09
N VAL A 94 -4.83 7.17 10.83
CA VAL A 94 -5.59 5.94 11.01
C VAL A 94 -6.06 5.45 9.64
N PRO A 95 -5.98 4.15 9.36
CA PRO A 95 -6.41 3.67 8.06
C PRO A 95 -7.92 3.75 7.90
N ILE A 96 -8.36 3.95 6.67
CA ILE A 96 -9.78 3.99 6.35
C ILE A 96 -10.34 2.57 6.46
N THR A 97 -11.43 2.39 7.18
CA THR A 97 -12.03 1.07 7.34
C THR A 97 -13.48 1.02 6.89
N GLU A 98 -14.00 2.13 6.44
CA GLU A 98 -15.42 2.26 6.14
C GLU A 98 -15.90 1.22 5.15
N TYR A 99 -15.04 0.81 4.22
CA TYR A 99 -15.43 -0.12 3.16
C TYR A 99 -15.12 -1.57 3.48
N LEU A 100 -14.51 -1.83 4.61
CA LEU A 100 -14.16 -3.19 5.00
C LEU A 100 -15.40 -3.94 5.49
N PRO A 101 -15.43 -5.26 5.32
CA PRO A 101 -16.47 -6.06 5.97
C PRO A 101 -16.40 -5.91 7.48
N GLU A 102 -17.54 -6.08 8.14
CA GLU A 102 -17.59 -5.84 9.57
C GLU A 102 -16.68 -6.78 10.36
N ASP A 103 -16.51 -7.99 9.86
CA ASP A 103 -15.67 -8.96 10.56
C ASP A 103 -14.21 -8.86 10.17
N HIS A 104 -13.84 -7.89 9.36
CA HIS A 104 -12.46 -7.72 8.97
C HIS A 104 -11.62 -7.24 10.15
N GLU A 105 -10.38 -7.71 10.18
CA GLU A 105 -9.47 -7.38 11.26
C GLU A 105 -9.32 -5.88 11.45
N GLY A 106 -9.25 -5.14 10.35
CA GLY A 106 -9.11 -3.69 10.44
C GLY A 106 -10.27 -3.01 11.15
N ARG A 107 -11.50 -3.51 10.89
CA ARG A 107 -12.67 -2.96 11.55
C ARG A 107 -12.64 -3.28 13.04
N GLN A 108 -12.09 -4.43 13.39
CA GLN A 108 -12.04 -4.82 14.79
C GLN A 108 -11.00 -4.02 15.56
N ILE A 109 -9.91 -3.67 14.90
CA ILE A 109 -8.85 -2.91 15.55
C ILE A 109 -9.19 -1.43 15.64
N TYR A 110 -9.68 -0.86 14.55
CA TYR A 110 -9.85 0.58 14.45
C TYR A 110 -11.30 1.06 14.49
N GLY A 111 -12.26 0.14 14.42
CA GLY A 111 -13.64 0.54 14.33
C GLY A 111 -13.97 1.12 12.98
N LEU A 112 -15.00 1.94 12.93
CA LEU A 112 -15.43 2.55 11.66
C LEU A 112 -14.68 3.86 11.46
N VAL A 113 -13.79 3.89 10.47
CA VAL A 113 -13.03 5.08 10.12
C VAL A 113 -13.49 5.51 8.74
N LYS A 114 -14.06 6.70 8.67
CA LYS A 114 -14.65 7.19 7.43
C LYS A 114 -13.61 7.68 6.44
N ASP A 115 -13.96 7.59 5.16
CA ASP A 115 -13.12 8.07 4.08
C ASP A 115 -13.29 9.59 3.97
N PRO A 116 -12.22 10.38 4.17
CA PRO A 116 -12.35 11.83 4.09
C PRO A 116 -12.60 12.35 2.67
N HIS A 117 -12.32 11.54 1.66
CA HIS A 117 -12.50 11.97 0.28
C HIS A 117 -13.14 10.85 -0.52
N PRO A 118 -14.41 10.57 -0.27
CA PRO A 118 -15.05 9.43 -0.93
C PRO A 118 -15.14 9.55 -2.45
N ASP A 119 -14.98 10.75 -2.97
CA ASP A 119 -15.04 10.92 -4.42
C ASP A 119 -13.72 10.60 -5.10
N LYS A 120 -12.65 10.50 -4.36
CA LYS A 120 -11.36 10.16 -4.92
C LYS A 120 -11.09 8.68 -4.74
N GLY A 121 -10.43 8.10 -5.72
CA GLY A 121 -10.07 6.70 -5.63
C GLY A 121 -11.23 5.75 -5.77
N ARG A 122 -12.36 6.23 -6.26
CA ARG A 122 -13.54 5.36 -6.39
C ARG A 122 -13.26 4.17 -7.29
N ALA A 123 -12.57 4.42 -8.40
CA ALA A 123 -12.30 3.35 -9.34
C ALA A 123 -11.42 2.27 -8.72
N LEU A 124 -10.61 2.63 -7.75
CA LEU A 124 -9.74 1.66 -7.12
C LEU A 124 -10.53 0.62 -6.33
N ARG A 125 -11.64 1.03 -5.75
CA ARG A 125 -12.44 0.12 -4.94
C ARG A 125 -13.11 -0.98 -5.75
N HIS A 126 -13.04 -0.87 -7.08
CA HIS A 126 -13.66 -1.87 -7.93
C HIS A 126 -12.66 -2.85 -8.50
N LYS A 127 -11.46 -2.84 -7.99
CA LYS A 127 -10.42 -3.73 -8.47
C LYS A 127 -10.45 -5.07 -7.76
N ALA A 128 -11.64 -5.57 -7.53
CA ALA A 128 -11.77 -6.88 -6.92
C ALA A 128 -11.12 -7.91 -7.82
N GLY A 129 -10.57 -8.95 -7.23
CA GLY A 129 -9.95 -9.99 -8.01
C GLY A 129 -8.52 -9.69 -8.39
N ALA A 130 -7.92 -8.70 -7.79
CA ALA A 130 -6.55 -8.33 -8.11
C ALA A 130 -5.54 -9.34 -7.60
N THR A 131 -6.00 -10.51 -7.18
CA THR A 131 -5.10 -11.57 -6.76
C THR A 131 -4.52 -12.34 -7.93
N GLU A 132 -4.94 -12.02 -9.14
CA GLU A 132 -4.45 -12.75 -10.30
C GLU A 132 -2.99 -12.45 -10.54
N GLU A 133 -2.32 -13.43 -11.12
CA GLU A 133 -0.93 -13.25 -11.50
C GLU A 133 -0.81 -12.12 -12.51
N VAL A 134 0.22 -11.29 -12.36
CA VAL A 134 0.42 -10.17 -13.27
C VAL A 134 1.78 -10.29 -13.88
N GLU A 135 1.88 -9.81 -15.10
CA GLU A 135 3.14 -9.81 -15.82
C GLU A 135 3.81 -8.46 -15.77
N GLU A 136 3.06 -7.42 -15.66
CA GLU A 136 3.60 -6.08 -15.62
C GLU A 136 3.11 -5.37 -14.43
N VAL A 137 4.03 -5.07 -13.54
CA VAL A 137 3.68 -4.34 -12.35
C VAL A 137 4.44 -3.05 -12.25
N GLU A 138 5.31 -2.79 -13.22
CA GLU A 138 6.11 -1.60 -13.17
C GLU A 138 5.25 -0.36 -13.19
N GLU A 139 4.11 -0.42 -13.82
CA GLU A 139 3.27 0.76 -13.86
C GLU A 139 2.90 1.22 -12.47
N ALA A 140 2.71 0.31 -11.55
CA ALA A 140 2.35 0.67 -10.20
C ALA A 140 3.47 1.43 -9.53
N VAL A 141 4.68 1.29 -10.03
CA VAL A 141 5.87 1.90 -9.44
C VAL A 141 6.33 3.10 -10.24
N GLU A 142 6.07 3.09 -11.51
CA GLU A 142 6.65 4.07 -12.42
C GLU A 142 6.16 5.45 -12.22
N GLU A 143 5.11 5.76 -11.94
CA GLU A 143 4.58 7.08 -11.74
C GLU A 143 5.56 8.23 -11.73
#